data_04d2d3653510624f07576ef48fa41e4c
#
_entry.id   04d2d3653510624f07576ef48fa41e4c
#
_cell.length_a   1.000
_cell.length_b   1.000
_cell.length_c   1.000
_cell.angle_alpha   90.00
_cell.angle_beta   90.00
_cell.angle_gamma   90.00
#
_symmetry.space_group_name_H-M   'P 1'
#
loop_
_entity.id
_entity.type
_entity.pdbx_description
1 polymer ?
#
loop_
_entity_poly.entity_id
_entity_poly.type
_entity_poly.pdbx_seq_one_letter_code
_entity_poly.pdbx_strand_id
1 'polypeptide(L)'
;MELIKSRLLSEGSVWHIGSLSAVYLSQGLSGGTLFALTTYLVSIGASVKDISLLLSITMIPWTLKIFLGPIIDSFTLNRFGRRRFWILISQVAMMLAVMPLVFIEVSEVNFLLICLLTAHNAFVAVSDISVDALAADSLNADQMANANGFMWGSKTLGRGIGMALATSIFFSYGVNEGFLILIILMSTAFIFPLFSEELSYKAGQQNESYKNRLTLGELIAGVSASMFNRSAFAAMIFMLFANIGYGIFDVIYNEFYIEELGWSGEEIGYLRPFGMWLGGLIGLSAGLLTIYFQKRLLLLLFITGQGLVFLAASTFDPSTPTWMTSMAIIGVDAVDAGWSVLIFSILMALCTTNTSATNFGIFMGFGNISMLIGNNIAPYILGAGDYSFAFVFAALSLIPCWLTGYYLTRS
;
A
#
# COMPACT_ATOMS: atom_id res chain seq x y z
N MET A 1 -3.90 -11.91 -30.73
CA MET A 1 -2.80 -10.95 -30.53
C MET A 1 -3.10 -9.59 -31.14
N GLU A 2 -3.69 -9.47 -32.34
CA GLU A 2 -4.12 -8.19 -32.93
C GLU A 2 -5.31 -7.53 -32.20
N LEU A 3 -6.28 -8.30 -31.71
CA LEU A 3 -7.41 -7.81 -30.91
C LEU A 3 -6.97 -7.25 -29.55
N ILE A 4 -5.85 -7.71 -29.01
CA ILE A 4 -5.22 -7.17 -27.80
C ILE A 4 -4.48 -5.86 -28.13
N LYS A 5 -3.81 -5.79 -29.28
CA LYS A 5 -3.13 -4.57 -29.75
C LYS A 5 -4.10 -3.42 -30.06
N SER A 6 -5.24 -3.69 -30.68
CA SER A 6 -6.20 -2.64 -31.06
C SER A 6 -7.02 -2.07 -29.90
N ARG A 7 -7.16 -2.82 -28.79
CA ARG A 7 -7.87 -2.37 -27.59
C ARG A 7 -6.96 -1.74 -26.54
N LEU A 8 -5.66 -2.03 -26.57
CA LEU A 8 -4.75 -1.62 -25.51
C LEU A 8 -4.05 -0.28 -25.73
N LEU A 9 -3.80 0.17 -26.96
CA LEU A 9 -2.77 1.19 -27.13
C LEU A 9 -3.01 2.10 -28.35
N SER A 10 -3.79 3.19 -28.17
CA SER A 10 -3.40 4.41 -28.88
C SER A 10 -2.08 4.92 -28.25
N GLU A 11 -1.12 5.42 -29.03
CA GLU A 11 0.20 5.84 -28.52
C GLU A 11 0.11 6.81 -27.33
N GLY A 12 -0.88 7.70 -27.27
CA GLY A 12 -1.15 8.59 -26.15
C GLY A 12 -1.61 7.86 -24.87
N SER A 13 -2.30 6.71 -25.00
CA SER A 13 -2.74 5.91 -23.84
C SER A 13 -1.58 5.20 -23.13
N VAL A 14 -0.58 4.71 -23.89
CA VAL A 14 0.62 4.04 -23.33
C VAL A 14 1.43 5.00 -22.51
N TRP A 15 1.70 6.19 -23.05
CA TRP A 15 2.49 7.20 -22.37
C TRP A 15 1.80 7.68 -21.08
N HIS A 16 0.48 7.81 -21.14
CA HIS A 16 -0.31 8.22 -19.97
C HIS A 16 -0.30 7.16 -18.86
N ILE A 17 -0.59 5.88 -19.21
CA ILE A 17 -0.52 4.77 -18.23
C ILE A 17 0.91 4.61 -17.72
N GLY A 18 1.93 4.78 -18.56
CA GLY A 18 3.33 4.77 -18.17
C GLY A 18 3.65 5.86 -17.14
N SER A 19 3.12 7.06 -17.33
CA SER A 19 3.28 8.16 -16.37
C SER A 19 2.62 7.88 -15.03
N LEU A 20 1.37 7.38 -15.02
CA LEU A 20 0.67 6.97 -13.80
C LEU A 20 1.45 5.86 -13.08
N SER A 21 1.95 4.87 -13.83
CA SER A 21 2.75 3.76 -13.30
C SER A 21 4.09 4.23 -12.72
N ALA A 22 4.74 5.24 -13.31
CA ALA A 22 5.98 5.81 -12.78
C ALA A 22 5.76 6.51 -11.43
N VAL A 23 4.62 7.19 -11.24
CA VAL A 23 4.26 7.76 -9.94
C VAL A 23 4.09 6.66 -8.89
N TYR A 24 3.40 5.57 -9.22
CA TYR A 24 3.23 4.42 -8.34
C TYR A 24 4.56 3.69 -8.05
N LEU A 25 5.44 3.58 -9.04
CA LEU A 25 6.81 3.05 -8.86
C LEU A 25 7.57 3.88 -7.82
N SER A 26 7.53 5.21 -7.92
CA SER A 26 8.16 6.13 -6.97
C SER A 26 7.66 5.93 -5.54
N GLN A 27 6.34 5.79 -5.36
CA GLN A 27 5.73 5.47 -4.06
C GLN A 27 6.18 4.08 -3.55
N GLY A 28 6.27 3.11 -4.44
CA GLY A 28 6.78 1.77 -4.12
C GLY A 28 8.23 1.82 -3.64
N LEU A 29 9.11 2.50 -4.37
CA LEU A 29 10.53 2.67 -4.00
C LEU A 29 10.67 3.22 -2.57
N SER A 30 9.90 4.27 -2.24
CA SER A 30 9.96 4.85 -0.90
C SER A 30 9.42 3.91 0.18
N GLY A 31 8.32 3.19 -0.10
CA GLY A 31 7.77 2.20 0.82
C GLY A 31 8.73 1.05 1.09
N GLY A 32 9.41 0.54 0.05
CA GLY A 32 10.44 -0.49 0.20
C GLY A 32 11.65 -0.02 1.00
N THR A 33 12.08 1.24 0.78
CA THR A 33 13.17 1.85 1.55
C THR A 33 12.80 1.98 3.03
N LEU A 34 11.53 2.27 3.36
CA LEU A 34 11.09 2.29 4.76
C LEU A 34 11.16 0.89 5.40
N PHE A 35 10.81 -0.18 4.68
CA PHE A 35 11.00 -1.55 5.19
C PHE A 35 12.48 -1.90 5.42
N ALA A 36 13.36 -1.53 4.48
CA ALA A 36 14.80 -1.70 4.67
C ALA A 36 15.31 -0.91 5.89
N LEU A 37 14.79 0.30 6.10
CA LEU A 37 15.16 1.13 7.25
C LEU A 37 14.73 0.50 8.57
N THR A 38 13.52 -0.06 8.67
CA THR A 38 13.09 -0.76 9.90
C THR A 38 13.98 -1.97 10.18
N THR A 39 14.34 -2.74 9.15
CA THR A 39 15.26 -3.87 9.27
C THR A 39 16.65 -3.42 9.75
N TYR A 40 17.18 -2.35 9.18
CA TYR A 40 18.46 -1.77 9.59
C TYR A 40 18.43 -1.27 11.05
N LEU A 41 17.38 -0.51 11.41
CA LEU A 41 17.24 0.03 12.78
C LEU A 41 17.18 -1.08 13.83
N VAL A 42 16.46 -2.17 13.57
CA VAL A 42 16.44 -3.33 14.47
C VAL A 42 17.82 -3.98 14.55
N SER A 43 18.56 -4.12 13.45
CA SER A 43 19.89 -4.71 13.45
C SER A 43 20.92 -3.91 14.26
N ILE A 44 20.66 -2.62 14.49
CA ILE A 44 21.49 -1.75 15.36
C ILE A 44 20.89 -1.53 16.76
N GLY A 45 19.84 -2.27 17.13
CA GLY A 45 19.28 -2.33 18.48
C GLY A 45 17.99 -1.54 18.72
N ALA A 46 17.28 -1.11 17.68
CA ALA A 46 15.95 -0.51 17.89
C ALA A 46 14.94 -1.55 18.36
N SER A 47 14.18 -1.20 19.39
CA SER A 47 13.19 -2.09 20.00
C SER A 47 11.88 -2.17 19.19
N VAL A 48 11.08 -3.21 19.44
CA VAL A 48 9.71 -3.32 18.90
C VAL A 48 8.87 -2.07 19.17
N LYS A 49 9.06 -1.42 20.32
CA LYS A 49 8.36 -0.17 20.66
C LYS A 49 8.76 0.98 19.75
N ASP A 50 10.05 1.09 19.44
CA ASP A 50 10.57 2.14 18.54
C ASP A 50 10.04 1.95 17.12
N ILE A 51 10.05 0.71 16.62
CA ILE A 51 9.50 0.36 15.32
C ILE A 51 7.98 0.58 15.27
N SER A 52 7.27 0.18 16.31
CA SER A 52 5.83 0.43 16.44
C SER A 52 5.50 1.92 16.37
N LEU A 53 6.23 2.74 17.11
CA LEU A 53 6.07 4.19 17.13
C LEU A 53 6.34 4.80 15.75
N LEU A 54 7.45 4.42 15.13
CA LEU A 54 7.83 4.87 13.79
C LEU A 54 6.74 4.55 12.76
N LEU A 55 6.33 3.28 12.65
CA LEU A 55 5.33 2.82 11.69
C LEU A 55 3.95 3.43 11.96
N SER A 56 3.56 3.54 13.23
CA SER A 56 2.25 4.09 13.59
C SER A 56 2.14 5.56 13.23
N ILE A 57 3.12 6.38 13.57
CA ILE A 57 3.06 7.82 13.30
C ILE A 57 3.17 8.09 11.80
N THR A 58 4.05 7.38 11.10
CA THR A 58 4.22 7.52 9.66
C THR A 58 3.00 7.04 8.86
N MET A 59 2.12 6.21 9.45
CA MET A 59 0.86 5.75 8.85
C MET A 59 -0.31 6.74 9.02
N ILE A 60 -0.23 7.70 9.96
CA ILE A 60 -1.30 8.68 10.21
C ILE A 60 -1.75 9.43 8.94
N PRO A 61 -0.85 9.96 8.09
CA PRO A 61 -1.26 10.63 6.86
C PRO A 61 -2.11 9.78 5.90
N TRP A 62 -1.82 8.48 5.84
CA TRP A 62 -2.59 7.52 5.05
C TRP A 62 -4.01 7.31 5.61
N THR A 63 -4.16 7.35 6.93
CA THR A 63 -5.45 7.28 7.61
C THR A 63 -6.28 8.54 7.36
N LEU A 64 -5.61 9.70 7.35
CA LEU A 64 -6.24 11.00 7.08
C LEU A 64 -6.49 11.30 5.60
N LYS A 65 -6.07 10.40 4.70
CA LYS A 65 -6.22 10.51 3.25
C LYS A 65 -7.64 10.88 2.81
N ILE A 66 -8.65 10.37 3.50
CA ILE A 66 -10.07 10.62 3.19
C ILE A 66 -10.42 12.13 3.21
N PHE A 67 -9.72 12.94 4.02
CA PHE A 67 -9.96 14.38 4.12
C PHE A 67 -9.18 15.20 3.08
N LEU A 68 -8.18 14.62 2.42
CA LEU A 68 -7.35 15.31 1.44
C LEU A 68 -8.04 15.45 0.07
N GLY A 69 -8.95 14.54 -0.28
CA GLY A 69 -9.67 14.57 -1.54
C GLY A 69 -10.36 15.91 -1.84
N PRO A 70 -11.20 16.46 -0.93
CA PRO A 70 -11.83 17.77 -1.11
C PRO A 70 -10.85 18.93 -1.29
N ILE A 71 -9.68 18.88 -0.63
CA ILE A 71 -8.62 19.89 -0.77
C ILE A 71 -8.03 19.85 -2.17
N ILE A 72 -7.67 18.65 -2.63
CA ILE A 72 -7.10 18.42 -3.97
C ILE A 72 -8.12 18.79 -5.07
N ASP A 73 -9.40 18.59 -4.81
CA ASP A 73 -10.47 18.96 -5.72
C ASP A 73 -10.73 20.47 -5.80
N SER A 74 -10.49 21.20 -4.71
CA SER A 74 -10.78 22.63 -4.59
C SER A 74 -9.70 23.52 -5.18
N PHE A 75 -8.42 23.12 -5.08
CA PHE A 75 -7.29 23.91 -5.53
C PHE A 75 -6.78 23.43 -6.89
N THR A 76 -6.82 24.30 -7.88
CA THR A 76 -6.31 24.00 -9.24
C THR A 76 -5.43 25.14 -9.72
N LEU A 77 -4.27 24.78 -10.30
CA LEU A 77 -3.45 25.74 -11.05
C LEU A 77 -3.61 25.45 -12.54
N ASN A 78 -4.38 26.26 -13.25
CA ASN A 78 -4.75 26.06 -14.65
C ASN A 78 -3.53 25.89 -15.59
N ARG A 79 -2.37 26.42 -15.21
CA ARG A 79 -1.14 26.34 -16.04
C ARG A 79 -0.53 24.93 -16.11
N PHE A 80 -0.69 24.12 -15.05
CA PHE A 80 -0.07 22.79 -14.94
C PHE A 80 -1.08 21.64 -15.02
N GLY A 81 -2.37 21.96 -15.20
CA GLY A 81 -3.45 21.00 -15.07
C GLY A 81 -3.92 20.86 -13.61
N ARG A 82 -5.10 20.24 -13.46
CA ARG A 82 -5.76 20.14 -12.15
C ARG A 82 -5.09 19.11 -11.25
N ARG A 83 -4.90 17.88 -11.76
CA ARG A 83 -4.36 16.76 -11.00
C ARG A 83 -2.84 16.71 -11.07
N ARG A 84 -2.30 17.01 -12.24
CA ARG A 84 -0.86 17.04 -12.49
C ARG A 84 -0.12 18.00 -11.57
N PHE A 85 -0.70 19.16 -11.28
CA PHE A 85 -0.12 20.10 -10.31
C PHE A 85 0.15 19.42 -8.97
N TRP A 86 -0.85 18.73 -8.41
CA TRP A 86 -0.72 18.03 -7.14
C TRP A 86 0.28 16.87 -7.20
N ILE A 87 0.30 16.11 -8.31
CA ILE A 87 1.28 15.06 -8.52
C ILE A 87 2.71 15.63 -8.52
N LEU A 88 2.96 16.69 -9.28
CA LEU A 88 4.29 17.27 -9.40
C LEU A 88 4.78 17.86 -8.06
N ILE A 89 3.93 18.65 -7.38
CA ILE A 89 4.33 19.28 -6.12
C ILE A 89 4.54 18.23 -5.01
N SER A 90 3.69 17.23 -4.92
CA SER A 90 3.83 16.18 -3.92
C SER A 90 5.07 15.32 -4.15
N GLN A 91 5.40 14.98 -5.39
CA GLN A 91 6.62 14.25 -5.73
C GLN A 91 7.90 15.03 -5.33
N VAL A 92 7.95 16.33 -5.63
CA VAL A 92 9.05 17.19 -5.19
C VAL A 92 9.11 17.26 -3.66
N ALA A 93 7.96 17.46 -3.01
CA ALA A 93 7.88 17.55 -1.55
C ALA A 93 8.25 16.23 -0.85
N MET A 94 7.92 15.07 -1.44
CA MET A 94 8.37 13.75 -0.95
C MET A 94 9.91 13.68 -0.90
N MET A 95 10.58 14.09 -1.98
CA MET A 95 12.04 14.08 -2.05
C MET A 95 12.66 15.08 -1.07
N LEU A 96 12.11 16.29 -0.98
CA LEU A 96 12.58 17.32 -0.05
C LEU A 96 12.38 16.90 1.42
N ALA A 97 11.33 16.16 1.75
CA ALA A 97 11.08 15.70 3.11
C ALA A 97 12.15 14.69 3.60
N VAL A 98 12.68 13.83 2.71
CA VAL A 98 13.74 12.88 3.07
C VAL A 98 15.14 13.40 2.79
N MET A 99 15.29 14.54 2.11
CA MET A 99 16.62 15.12 1.80
C MET A 99 17.49 15.35 3.04
N PRO A 100 16.98 15.80 4.21
CA PRO A 100 17.83 15.93 5.40
C PRO A 100 18.50 14.62 5.82
N LEU A 101 17.86 13.46 5.57
CA LEU A 101 18.40 12.15 5.93
C LEU A 101 19.66 11.78 5.12
N VAL A 102 19.97 12.49 4.05
CA VAL A 102 21.25 12.36 3.32
C VAL A 102 22.43 12.93 4.11
N PHE A 103 22.17 13.83 5.07
CA PHE A 103 23.20 14.58 5.80
C PHE A 103 23.19 14.29 7.30
N ILE A 104 22.17 13.65 7.82
CA ILE A 104 21.99 13.37 9.25
C ILE A 104 22.23 11.89 9.48
N GLU A 105 23.11 11.57 10.42
CA GLU A 105 23.32 10.19 10.84
C GLU A 105 22.07 9.61 11.50
N VAL A 106 21.64 8.45 11.04
CA VAL A 106 20.46 7.72 11.55
C VAL A 106 20.98 6.53 12.34
N SER A 107 21.12 6.71 13.66
CA SER A 107 21.58 5.68 14.60
C SER A 107 20.50 5.15 15.53
N GLU A 108 19.33 5.80 15.55
CA GLU A 108 18.20 5.42 16.40
C GLU A 108 16.87 5.98 15.86
N VAL A 109 15.76 5.47 16.39
CA VAL A 109 14.44 6.03 16.14
C VAL A 109 14.26 7.27 17.03
N ASN A 110 14.40 8.45 16.43
CA ASN A 110 14.22 9.71 17.12
C ASN A 110 13.10 10.56 16.54
N PHE A 111 12.74 11.63 17.24
CA PHE A 111 11.65 12.51 16.86
C PHE A 111 11.84 13.14 15.45
N LEU A 112 13.06 13.53 15.12
CA LEU A 112 13.36 14.13 13.80
C LEU A 112 13.14 13.13 12.66
N LEU A 113 13.63 11.91 12.80
CA LEU A 113 13.42 10.83 11.82
C LEU A 113 11.92 10.59 11.61
N ILE A 114 11.16 10.46 12.70
CA ILE A 114 9.70 10.26 12.63
C ILE A 114 9.03 11.42 11.91
N CYS A 115 9.37 12.67 12.22
CA CYS A 115 8.81 13.85 11.58
C CYS A 115 9.10 13.89 10.07
N LEU A 116 10.34 13.63 9.65
CA LEU A 116 10.74 13.65 8.25
C LEU A 116 10.02 12.55 7.45
N LEU A 117 9.96 11.33 7.98
CA LEU A 117 9.26 10.22 7.33
C LEU A 117 7.75 10.41 7.33
N THR A 118 7.17 11.02 8.37
CA THR A 118 5.74 11.36 8.40
C THR A 118 5.40 12.43 7.36
N ALA A 119 6.23 13.47 7.24
CA ALA A 119 6.09 14.49 6.20
C ALA A 119 6.20 13.88 4.81
N HIS A 120 7.18 13.00 4.59
CA HIS A 120 7.32 12.24 3.35
C HIS A 120 6.04 11.45 3.03
N ASN A 121 5.54 10.65 3.98
CA ASN A 121 4.32 9.87 3.80
C ASN A 121 3.06 10.72 3.60
N ALA A 122 3.00 11.91 4.17
CA ALA A 122 1.90 12.85 3.90
C ALA A 122 1.88 13.26 2.42
N PHE A 123 3.04 13.56 1.84
CA PHE A 123 3.13 13.88 0.41
C PHE A 123 2.95 12.64 -0.48
N VAL A 124 3.36 11.44 -0.03
CA VAL A 124 3.01 10.19 -0.72
C VAL A 124 1.49 10.02 -0.79
N ALA A 125 0.77 10.26 0.31
CA ALA A 125 -0.69 10.17 0.35
C ALA A 125 -1.37 11.20 -0.59
N VAL A 126 -0.86 12.44 -0.66
CA VAL A 126 -1.32 13.46 -1.61
C VAL A 126 -1.07 13.03 -3.06
N SER A 127 0.12 12.49 -3.35
CA SER A 127 0.48 11.98 -4.67
C SER A 127 -0.46 10.83 -5.10
N ASP A 128 -0.73 9.91 -4.19
CA ASP A 128 -1.55 8.72 -4.41
C ASP A 128 -3.01 9.10 -4.76
N ILE A 129 -3.65 9.98 -3.98
CA ILE A 129 -5.00 10.49 -4.29
C ILE A 129 -5.03 11.20 -5.65
N SER A 130 -3.99 11.99 -5.92
CA SER A 130 -3.95 12.82 -7.13
C SER A 130 -3.78 11.97 -8.39
N VAL A 131 -2.97 10.92 -8.34
CA VAL A 131 -2.78 10.02 -9.48
C VAL A 131 -3.99 9.13 -9.69
N ASP A 132 -4.64 8.65 -8.60
CA ASP A 132 -5.90 7.90 -8.69
C ASP A 132 -7.01 8.74 -9.32
N ALA A 133 -7.11 10.00 -8.89
CA ALA A 133 -8.08 10.95 -9.46
C ALA A 133 -7.76 11.27 -10.93
N LEU A 134 -6.49 11.41 -11.30
CA LEU A 134 -6.09 11.59 -12.70
C LEU A 134 -6.47 10.38 -13.56
N ALA A 135 -6.22 9.17 -13.07
CA ALA A 135 -6.63 7.95 -13.74
C ALA A 135 -8.15 7.90 -13.94
N ALA A 136 -8.93 8.20 -12.89
CA ALA A 136 -10.40 8.24 -12.94
C ALA A 136 -10.94 9.31 -13.90
N ASP A 137 -10.29 10.48 -13.96
CA ASP A 137 -10.70 11.60 -14.81
C ASP A 137 -10.34 11.40 -16.29
N SER A 138 -9.31 10.59 -16.60
CA SER A 138 -8.72 10.47 -17.95
C SER A 138 -8.96 9.14 -18.64
N LEU A 139 -9.27 8.08 -17.91
CA LEU A 139 -9.43 6.73 -18.45
C LEU A 139 -10.91 6.32 -18.50
N ASN A 140 -11.28 5.53 -19.50
CA ASN A 140 -12.59 4.88 -19.52
C ASN A 140 -12.56 3.56 -18.71
N ALA A 141 -13.73 2.94 -18.51
CA ALA A 141 -13.87 1.75 -17.66
C ALA A 141 -12.99 0.56 -18.11
N ASP A 142 -12.86 0.35 -19.42
CA ASP A 142 -12.06 -0.75 -19.98
C ASP A 142 -10.55 -0.50 -19.81
N GLN A 143 -10.12 0.76 -19.91
CA GLN A 143 -8.74 1.17 -19.70
C GLN A 143 -8.37 1.19 -18.22
N MET A 144 -9.30 1.52 -17.34
CA MET A 144 -9.09 1.64 -15.90
C MET A 144 -8.64 0.33 -15.27
N ALA A 145 -9.23 -0.80 -15.66
CA ALA A 145 -8.84 -2.12 -15.13
C ALA A 145 -7.38 -2.45 -15.47
N ASN A 146 -6.97 -2.17 -16.72
CA ASN A 146 -5.59 -2.39 -17.16
C ASN A 146 -4.61 -1.40 -16.49
N ALA A 147 -4.98 -0.11 -16.41
CA ALA A 147 -4.15 0.90 -15.79
C ALA A 147 -3.91 0.61 -14.30
N ASN A 148 -4.95 0.22 -13.56
CA ASN A 148 -4.80 -0.21 -12.16
C ASN A 148 -3.85 -1.39 -12.02
N GLY A 149 -3.91 -2.37 -12.92
CA GLY A 149 -2.96 -3.50 -12.93
C GLY A 149 -1.51 -3.04 -13.08
N PHE A 150 -1.25 -2.13 -14.04
CA PHE A 150 0.09 -1.56 -14.25
C PHE A 150 0.53 -0.66 -13.08
N MET A 151 -0.35 0.17 -12.55
CA MET A 151 -0.07 1.05 -11.41
C MET A 151 0.31 0.22 -10.17
N TRP A 152 -0.55 -0.72 -9.76
CA TRP A 152 -0.27 -1.57 -8.60
C TRP A 152 0.93 -2.50 -8.81
N GLY A 153 1.09 -3.07 -10.00
CA GLY A 153 2.27 -3.85 -10.36
C GLY A 153 3.54 -3.03 -10.24
N SER A 154 3.55 -1.78 -10.70
CA SER A 154 4.68 -0.86 -10.58
C SER A 154 4.97 -0.49 -9.12
N LYS A 155 3.94 -0.29 -8.28
CA LYS A 155 4.10 -0.03 -6.84
C LYS A 155 4.75 -1.22 -6.13
N THR A 156 4.26 -2.42 -6.40
CA THR A 156 4.76 -3.66 -5.79
C THR A 156 6.20 -3.95 -6.24
N LEU A 157 6.46 -3.79 -7.55
CA LEU A 157 7.81 -3.91 -8.11
C LEU A 157 8.76 -2.88 -7.47
N GLY A 158 8.33 -1.62 -7.40
CA GLY A 158 9.07 -0.54 -6.77
C GLY A 158 9.37 -0.81 -5.30
N ARG A 159 8.41 -1.36 -4.55
CA ARG A 159 8.60 -1.72 -3.14
C ARG A 159 9.70 -2.77 -2.97
N GLY A 160 9.68 -3.83 -3.76
CA GLY A 160 10.73 -4.85 -3.72
C GLY A 160 12.09 -4.30 -4.15
N ILE A 161 12.15 -3.50 -5.23
CA ILE A 161 13.40 -2.84 -5.68
C ILE A 161 13.92 -1.89 -4.59
N GLY A 162 13.05 -1.04 -4.04
CA GLY A 162 13.40 -0.09 -2.99
C GLY A 162 13.98 -0.78 -1.76
N MET A 163 13.34 -1.87 -1.30
CA MET A 163 13.82 -2.64 -0.16
C MET A 163 15.17 -3.31 -0.45
N ALA A 164 15.32 -4.02 -1.56
CA ALA A 164 16.56 -4.72 -1.89
C ALA A 164 17.75 -3.76 -2.07
N LEU A 165 17.57 -2.66 -2.80
CA LEU A 165 18.61 -1.66 -3.01
C LEU A 165 18.96 -0.92 -1.72
N ALA A 166 17.93 -0.47 -0.96
CA ALA A 166 18.18 0.24 0.28
C ALA A 166 18.88 -0.67 1.31
N THR A 167 18.49 -1.94 1.44
CA THR A 167 19.20 -2.90 2.29
C THR A 167 20.67 -3.01 1.89
N SER A 168 20.95 -3.28 0.62
CA SER A 168 22.32 -3.38 0.14
C SER A 168 23.16 -2.14 0.49
N ILE A 169 22.59 -0.95 0.34
CA ILE A 169 23.30 0.30 0.55
C ILE A 169 23.41 0.62 2.04
N PHE A 170 22.36 0.44 2.83
CA PHE A 170 22.37 0.72 4.27
C PHE A 170 23.44 -0.09 5.00
N PHE A 171 23.55 -1.38 4.69
CA PHE A 171 24.52 -2.27 5.34
C PHE A 171 25.94 -2.14 4.78
N SER A 172 26.12 -1.70 3.53
CA SER A 172 27.46 -1.57 2.92
C SER A 172 28.07 -0.18 3.03
N TYR A 173 27.25 0.87 2.96
CA TYR A 173 27.72 2.25 2.84
C TYR A 173 27.11 3.19 3.89
N GLY A 174 25.90 2.93 4.36
CA GLY A 174 25.19 3.71 5.35
C GLY A 174 23.80 4.18 4.89
N VAL A 175 23.04 4.69 5.87
CA VAL A 175 21.64 5.12 5.64
C VAL A 175 21.59 6.39 4.78
N ASN A 176 22.57 7.28 4.92
CA ASN A 176 22.66 8.52 4.16
C ASN A 176 22.73 8.27 2.66
N GLU A 177 23.60 7.34 2.23
CA GLU A 177 23.78 6.95 0.84
C GLU A 177 22.52 6.27 0.30
N GLY A 178 21.84 5.48 1.12
CA GLY A 178 20.58 4.85 0.72
C GLY A 178 19.48 5.86 0.44
N PHE A 179 19.34 6.91 1.26
CA PHE A 179 18.39 7.99 0.99
C PHE A 179 18.78 8.83 -0.22
N LEU A 180 20.10 9.04 -0.45
CA LEU A 180 20.56 9.69 -1.68
C LEU A 180 20.15 8.92 -2.93
N ILE A 181 20.35 7.60 -2.95
CA ILE A 181 19.94 6.73 -4.05
C ILE A 181 18.41 6.73 -4.21
N LEU A 182 17.64 6.68 -3.11
CA LEU A 182 16.19 6.79 -3.18
C LEU A 182 15.77 8.09 -3.89
N ILE A 183 16.34 9.25 -3.52
CA ILE A 183 16.03 10.53 -4.15
C ILE A 183 16.38 10.51 -5.65
N ILE A 184 17.51 9.92 -6.04
CA ILE A 184 17.90 9.77 -7.45
C ILE A 184 16.88 8.92 -8.20
N LEU A 185 16.47 7.78 -7.66
CA LEU A 185 15.49 6.89 -8.28
C LEU A 185 14.11 7.56 -8.38
N MET A 186 13.66 8.27 -7.34
CA MET A 186 12.42 9.03 -7.38
C MET A 186 12.50 10.17 -8.40
N SER A 187 13.65 10.83 -8.53
CA SER A 187 13.88 11.88 -9.52
C SER A 187 13.79 11.35 -10.95
N THR A 188 14.28 10.13 -11.20
CA THR A 188 14.14 9.49 -12.52
C THR A 188 12.69 9.14 -12.83
N ALA A 189 11.95 8.62 -11.84
CA ALA A 189 10.52 8.34 -12.00
C ALA A 189 9.70 9.63 -12.22
N PHE A 190 10.12 10.75 -11.60
CA PHE A 190 9.48 12.06 -11.73
C PHE A 190 9.53 12.64 -13.15
N ILE A 191 10.51 12.23 -13.97
CA ILE A 191 10.63 12.68 -15.37
C ILE A 191 9.33 12.37 -16.15
N PHE A 192 8.72 11.22 -15.92
CA PHE A 192 7.52 10.82 -16.64
C PHE A 192 6.31 11.75 -16.40
N PRO A 193 5.85 12.01 -15.16
CA PRO A 193 4.77 12.95 -14.92
C PRO A 193 5.16 14.41 -15.26
N LEU A 194 6.46 14.74 -15.23
CA LEU A 194 6.94 16.08 -15.60
C LEU A 194 6.74 16.38 -17.09
N PHE A 195 6.95 15.42 -17.97
CA PHE A 195 6.80 15.56 -19.42
C PHE A 195 5.48 15.01 -19.96
N SER A 196 4.67 14.33 -19.14
CA SER A 196 3.34 13.92 -19.57
C SER A 196 2.42 15.13 -19.61
N GLU A 197 1.76 15.34 -20.72
CA GLU A 197 0.65 16.29 -20.79
C GLU A 197 -0.50 15.72 -19.95
N GLU A 198 -1.06 16.52 -19.04
CA GLU A 198 -2.38 16.20 -18.51
C GLU A 198 -3.29 16.19 -19.73
N LEU A 199 -3.81 15.00 -20.07
CA LEU A 199 -4.65 14.88 -21.23
C LEU A 199 -5.80 15.88 -21.09
N SER A 200 -5.61 17.03 -21.71
CA SER A 200 -6.62 18.08 -21.86
C SER A 200 -7.81 17.60 -22.71
N TYR A 201 -7.80 16.32 -23.05
CA TYR A 201 -8.81 15.66 -23.86
C TYR A 201 -10.25 15.85 -23.34
N LYS A 202 -10.42 16.16 -22.07
CA LYS A 202 -11.75 16.40 -21.50
C LYS A 202 -12.01 17.82 -21.02
N ALA A 203 -11.10 18.74 -21.19
CA ALA A 203 -11.36 20.14 -20.81
C ALA A 203 -12.60 20.72 -21.50
N GLY A 204 -12.89 20.29 -22.72
CA GLY A 204 -14.12 20.67 -23.44
C GLY A 204 -15.38 19.93 -22.97
N GLN A 205 -15.28 18.68 -22.49
CA GLN A 205 -16.41 17.89 -21.98
C GLN A 205 -16.57 18.01 -20.45
N GLN A 206 -15.50 18.35 -19.73
CA GLN A 206 -15.54 18.59 -18.28
C GLN A 206 -16.43 19.79 -17.91
N ASN A 207 -16.65 20.77 -18.79
CA ASN A 207 -17.52 21.90 -18.48
C ASN A 207 -18.99 21.50 -18.25
N GLU A 208 -19.47 20.39 -18.76
CA GLU A 208 -20.84 19.91 -18.47
C GLU A 208 -20.89 19.00 -17.23
N SER A 209 -19.90 18.14 -17.01
CA SER A 209 -19.81 17.31 -15.81
C SER A 209 -19.49 18.13 -14.56
N TYR A 210 -18.83 19.30 -14.70
CA TYR A 210 -18.55 20.24 -13.61
C TYR A 210 -19.77 21.00 -13.10
N LYS A 211 -20.82 21.13 -13.92
CA LYS A 211 -22.05 21.79 -13.51
C LYS A 211 -22.88 21.00 -12.48
N ASN A 212 -22.63 19.70 -12.35
CA ASN A 212 -23.32 18.85 -11.37
C ASN A 212 -22.38 18.47 -10.20
N ARG A 213 -21.73 19.45 -9.57
CA ARG A 213 -21.08 19.22 -8.27
C ARG A 213 -22.16 18.87 -7.26
N LEU A 214 -22.10 17.65 -6.71
CA LEU A 214 -22.91 17.30 -5.57
C LEU A 214 -22.68 18.34 -4.47
N THR A 215 -23.73 18.87 -3.92
CA THR A 215 -23.64 19.69 -2.70
C THR A 215 -23.13 18.80 -1.56
N LEU A 216 -22.51 19.38 -0.55
CA LEU A 216 -22.06 18.62 0.62
C LEU A 216 -23.19 17.78 1.23
N GLY A 217 -24.43 18.31 1.24
CA GLY A 217 -25.63 17.60 1.70
C GLY A 217 -25.97 16.38 0.84
N GLU A 218 -25.91 16.51 -0.49
CA GLU A 218 -26.15 15.38 -1.42
C GLU A 218 -25.06 14.33 -1.33
N LEU A 219 -23.80 14.74 -1.15
CA LEU A 219 -22.68 13.83 -0.92
C LEU A 219 -22.88 13.03 0.38
N ILE A 220 -23.18 13.70 1.49
CA ILE A 220 -23.43 13.07 2.78
C ILE A 220 -24.65 12.15 2.68
N ALA A 221 -25.72 12.55 2.03
CA ALA A 221 -26.91 11.73 1.85
C ALA A 221 -26.61 10.49 0.99
N GLY A 222 -25.86 10.63 -0.11
CA GLY A 222 -25.46 9.53 -0.97
C GLY A 222 -24.54 8.54 -0.28
N VAL A 223 -23.55 9.01 0.46
CA VAL A 223 -22.64 8.19 1.30
C VAL A 223 -23.43 7.47 2.38
N SER A 224 -24.31 8.18 3.10
CA SER A 224 -25.19 7.58 4.11
C SER A 224 -26.02 6.44 3.51
N ALA A 225 -26.72 6.70 2.42
CA ALA A 225 -27.57 5.69 1.77
C ALA A 225 -26.79 4.44 1.33
N SER A 226 -25.55 4.62 0.87
CA SER A 226 -24.72 3.51 0.40
C SER A 226 -23.97 2.78 1.53
N MET A 227 -23.66 3.45 2.65
CA MET A 227 -22.91 2.86 3.76
C MET A 227 -23.80 2.20 4.82
N PHE A 228 -25.07 2.63 4.97
CA PHE A 228 -26.00 2.06 5.95
C PHE A 228 -26.76 0.86 5.40
N ASN A 229 -26.04 -0.14 4.89
CA ASN A 229 -26.60 -1.43 4.52
C ASN A 229 -25.74 -2.59 5.04
N ARG A 230 -26.32 -3.79 5.09
CA ARG A 230 -25.66 -4.97 5.68
C ARG A 230 -24.36 -5.34 4.98
N SER A 231 -24.28 -5.20 3.67
CA SER A 231 -23.07 -5.54 2.90
C SER A 231 -21.97 -4.51 3.12
N ALA A 232 -22.29 -3.21 3.14
CA ALA A 232 -21.32 -2.18 3.45
C ALA A 232 -20.81 -2.30 4.89
N PHE A 233 -21.68 -2.62 5.85
CA PHE A 233 -21.27 -2.85 7.24
C PHE A 233 -20.35 -4.08 7.37
N ALA A 234 -20.67 -5.18 6.68
CA ALA A 234 -19.78 -6.34 6.62
C ALA A 234 -18.43 -6.02 5.97
N ALA A 235 -18.43 -5.18 4.93
CA ALA A 235 -17.21 -4.70 4.28
C ALA A 235 -16.37 -3.81 5.20
N MET A 236 -16.98 -2.93 5.98
CA MET A 236 -16.29 -2.12 6.98
C MET A 236 -15.66 -2.99 8.08
N ILE A 237 -16.39 -4.00 8.58
CA ILE A 237 -15.84 -4.96 9.55
C ILE A 237 -14.67 -5.73 8.91
N PHE A 238 -14.83 -6.22 7.67
CA PHE A 238 -13.74 -6.88 6.96
C PHE A 238 -12.49 -6.01 6.97
N MET A 239 -12.60 -4.77 6.48
CA MET A 239 -11.47 -3.85 6.37
C MET A 239 -10.88 -3.45 7.72
N LEU A 240 -11.71 -3.33 8.77
CA LEU A 240 -11.25 -3.00 10.12
C LEU A 240 -10.34 -4.09 10.72
N PHE A 241 -10.51 -5.33 10.32
CA PHE A 241 -9.69 -6.45 10.79
C PHE A 241 -8.63 -6.90 9.78
N ALA A 242 -8.74 -6.48 8.53
CA ALA A 242 -7.95 -6.97 7.41
C ALA A 242 -6.43 -6.90 7.64
N ASN A 243 -5.95 -5.79 8.17
CA ASN A 243 -4.52 -5.50 8.28
C ASN A 243 -3.99 -5.55 9.72
N ILE A 244 -4.78 -5.96 10.73
CA ILE A 244 -4.30 -6.04 12.12
C ILE A 244 -3.13 -7.02 12.21
N GLY A 245 -3.31 -8.24 11.71
CA GLY A 245 -2.27 -9.27 11.75
C GLY A 245 -1.02 -8.87 10.96
N TYR A 246 -1.20 -8.24 9.80
CA TYR A 246 -0.09 -7.75 8.99
C TYR A 246 0.66 -6.61 9.69
N GLY A 247 -0.07 -5.68 10.35
CA GLY A 247 0.54 -4.61 11.15
C GLY A 247 1.33 -5.14 12.34
N ILE A 248 0.82 -6.15 13.05
CA ILE A 248 1.58 -6.84 14.11
C ILE A 248 2.85 -7.43 13.50
N PHE A 249 2.74 -8.19 12.42
CA PHE A 249 3.87 -8.78 11.73
C PHE A 249 4.93 -7.74 11.33
N ASP A 250 4.53 -6.64 10.70
CA ASP A 250 5.46 -5.58 10.26
C ASP A 250 6.27 -4.93 11.40
N VAL A 251 5.72 -4.93 12.61
CA VAL A 251 6.42 -4.39 13.78
C VAL A 251 7.41 -5.39 14.36
N ILE A 252 7.02 -6.68 14.45
CA ILE A 252 7.79 -7.68 15.22
C ILE A 252 8.73 -8.55 14.37
N TYR A 253 8.51 -8.66 13.05
CA TYR A 253 9.21 -9.68 12.25
C TYR A 253 10.74 -9.47 12.21
N ASN A 254 11.21 -8.24 12.15
CA ASN A 254 12.64 -7.97 12.11
C ASN A 254 13.33 -8.43 13.41
N GLU A 255 12.77 -8.04 14.57
CA GLU A 255 13.32 -8.43 15.87
C GLU A 255 13.24 -9.96 16.04
N PHE A 256 12.09 -10.57 15.69
CA PHE A 256 11.92 -12.02 15.73
C PHE A 256 12.96 -12.77 14.87
N TYR A 257 13.16 -12.36 13.62
CA TYR A 257 14.12 -13.02 12.74
C TYR A 257 15.57 -12.79 13.15
N ILE A 258 15.91 -11.60 13.66
CA ILE A 258 17.27 -11.25 14.08
C ILE A 258 17.58 -11.84 15.45
N GLU A 259 16.75 -11.58 16.46
CA GLU A 259 17.05 -11.91 17.85
C GLU A 259 16.75 -13.37 18.17
N GLU A 260 15.62 -13.92 17.69
CA GLU A 260 15.21 -15.29 18.00
C GLU A 260 15.74 -16.31 17.01
N LEU A 261 15.74 -16.01 15.71
CA LEU A 261 16.15 -16.96 14.68
C LEU A 261 17.61 -16.81 14.24
N GLY A 262 18.29 -15.74 14.67
CA GLY A 262 19.71 -15.48 14.39
C GLY A 262 19.99 -15.06 12.94
N TRP A 263 19.02 -14.50 12.22
CA TRP A 263 19.21 -14.00 10.88
C TRP A 263 19.91 -12.63 10.89
N SER A 264 20.65 -12.33 9.83
CA SER A 264 21.11 -10.97 9.60
C SER A 264 20.04 -10.09 9.00
N GLY A 265 20.10 -8.79 9.27
CA GLY A 265 19.21 -7.82 8.63
C GLY A 265 19.34 -7.80 7.10
N GLU A 266 20.54 -8.12 6.57
CA GLU A 266 20.77 -8.25 5.13
C GLU A 266 19.98 -9.42 4.52
N GLU A 267 20.00 -10.60 5.17
CA GLU A 267 19.24 -11.76 4.70
C GLU A 267 17.75 -11.47 4.61
N ILE A 268 17.18 -10.81 5.62
CA ILE A 268 15.78 -10.36 5.61
C ILE A 268 15.53 -9.39 4.46
N GLY A 269 16.39 -8.39 4.32
CA GLY A 269 16.26 -7.32 3.32
C GLY A 269 16.42 -7.79 1.89
N TYR A 270 17.11 -8.90 1.64
CA TYR A 270 17.16 -9.53 0.32
C TYR A 270 16.03 -10.52 0.07
N LEU A 271 15.54 -11.19 1.10
CA LEU A 271 14.55 -12.24 0.95
C LEU A 271 13.11 -11.70 0.85
N ARG A 272 12.73 -10.76 1.70
CA ARG A 272 11.37 -10.20 1.71
C ARG A 272 10.92 -9.58 0.38
N PRO A 273 11.77 -8.90 -0.40
CA PRO A 273 11.42 -8.43 -1.75
C PRO A 273 10.87 -9.50 -2.69
N PHE A 274 11.33 -10.75 -2.57
CA PHE A 274 10.77 -11.85 -3.36
C PHE A 274 9.28 -12.10 -3.03
N GLY A 275 8.91 -11.98 -1.76
CA GLY A 275 7.50 -12.03 -1.33
C GLY A 275 6.66 -10.94 -1.97
N MET A 276 7.19 -9.70 -2.01
CA MET A 276 6.52 -8.57 -2.63
C MET A 276 6.34 -8.77 -4.14
N TRP A 277 7.36 -9.24 -4.86
CA TRP A 277 7.28 -9.51 -6.30
C TRP A 277 6.35 -10.69 -6.60
N LEU A 278 6.45 -11.76 -5.83
CA LEU A 278 5.53 -12.91 -5.93
C LEU A 278 4.10 -12.49 -5.63
N GLY A 279 3.90 -11.62 -4.64
CA GLY A 279 2.61 -11.01 -4.32
C GLY A 279 2.01 -10.25 -5.51
N GLY A 280 2.82 -9.49 -6.24
CA GLY A 280 2.40 -8.84 -7.48
C GLY A 280 1.90 -9.83 -8.53
N LEU A 281 2.61 -10.94 -8.74
CA LEU A 281 2.22 -12.02 -9.66
C LEU A 281 0.96 -12.76 -9.18
N ILE A 282 0.88 -13.06 -7.89
CA ILE A 282 -0.28 -13.72 -7.27
C ILE A 282 -1.51 -12.82 -7.37
N GLY A 283 -1.38 -11.52 -7.08
CA GLY A 283 -2.48 -10.57 -7.20
C GLY A 283 -3.05 -10.51 -8.62
N LEU A 284 -2.18 -10.43 -9.64
CA LEU A 284 -2.58 -10.52 -11.05
C LEU A 284 -3.28 -11.85 -11.35
N SER A 285 -2.71 -12.95 -10.89
CA SER A 285 -3.26 -14.29 -11.10
C SER A 285 -4.59 -14.48 -10.37
N ALA A 286 -4.75 -13.97 -9.17
CA ALA A 286 -5.98 -14.07 -8.38
C ALA A 286 -7.17 -13.46 -9.12
N GLY A 287 -6.98 -12.31 -9.77
CA GLY A 287 -8.00 -11.70 -10.65
C GLY A 287 -8.38 -12.62 -11.81
N LEU A 288 -7.40 -13.20 -12.51
CA LEU A 288 -7.64 -14.12 -13.63
C LEU A 288 -8.29 -15.43 -13.19
N LEU A 289 -7.90 -15.97 -12.04
CA LEU A 289 -8.45 -17.20 -11.50
C LEU A 289 -9.96 -17.11 -11.19
N THR A 290 -10.51 -15.91 -10.99
CA THR A 290 -11.96 -15.72 -10.84
C THR A 290 -12.78 -16.13 -12.07
N ILE A 291 -12.14 -16.27 -13.23
CA ILE A 291 -12.78 -16.77 -14.47
C ILE A 291 -13.09 -18.28 -14.32
N TYR A 292 -12.24 -19.01 -13.62
CA TYR A 292 -12.32 -20.47 -13.50
C TYR A 292 -12.85 -20.94 -12.16
N PHE A 293 -12.66 -20.16 -11.10
CA PHE A 293 -13.01 -20.51 -9.73
C PHE A 293 -13.95 -19.47 -9.12
N GLN A 294 -14.78 -19.91 -8.20
CA GLN A 294 -15.65 -19.01 -7.44
C GLN A 294 -14.81 -18.01 -6.63
N LYS A 295 -15.12 -16.72 -6.75
CA LYS A 295 -14.45 -15.63 -6.01
C LYS A 295 -14.41 -15.90 -4.51
N ARG A 296 -15.49 -16.49 -3.94
CA ARG A 296 -15.56 -16.91 -2.54
C ARG A 296 -14.46 -17.89 -2.17
N LEU A 297 -14.33 -18.96 -2.95
CA LEU A 297 -13.32 -20.00 -2.69
C LEU A 297 -11.92 -19.39 -2.66
N LEU A 298 -11.59 -18.60 -3.67
CA LEU A 298 -10.28 -17.95 -3.77
C LEU A 298 -10.02 -17.01 -2.58
N LEU A 299 -11.00 -16.14 -2.24
CA LEU A 299 -10.86 -15.19 -1.14
C LEU A 299 -10.62 -15.91 0.18
N LEU A 300 -11.42 -16.94 0.49
CA LEU A 300 -11.30 -17.70 1.74
C LEU A 300 -10.02 -18.53 1.80
N LEU A 301 -9.57 -19.08 0.67
CA LEU A 301 -8.29 -19.81 0.59
C LEU A 301 -7.11 -18.89 0.87
N PHE A 302 -7.07 -17.68 0.30
CA PHE A 302 -5.99 -16.74 0.57
C PHE A 302 -6.02 -16.24 2.03
N ILE A 303 -7.19 -15.90 2.59
CA ILE A 303 -7.30 -15.50 4.01
C ILE A 303 -6.85 -16.64 4.93
N THR A 304 -7.27 -17.87 4.63
CA THR A 304 -6.84 -19.07 5.38
C THR A 304 -5.33 -19.28 5.24
N GLY A 305 -4.78 -19.14 4.02
CA GLY A 305 -3.35 -19.20 3.76
C GLY A 305 -2.57 -18.18 4.57
N GLN A 306 -3.03 -16.93 4.66
CA GLN A 306 -2.42 -15.89 5.51
C GLN A 306 -2.42 -16.29 6.98
N GLY A 307 -3.55 -16.80 7.49
CA GLY A 307 -3.64 -17.32 8.86
C GLY A 307 -2.69 -18.49 9.12
N LEU A 308 -2.56 -19.40 8.16
CA LEU A 308 -1.63 -20.54 8.26
C LEU A 308 -0.16 -20.10 8.24
N VAL A 309 0.20 -19.06 7.48
CA VAL A 309 1.56 -18.50 7.51
C VAL A 309 1.88 -17.93 8.90
N PHE A 310 0.96 -17.17 9.50
CA PHE A 310 1.15 -16.68 10.88
C PHE A 310 1.19 -17.80 11.90
N LEU A 311 0.32 -18.82 11.80
CA LEU A 311 0.35 -19.98 12.69
C LEU A 311 1.65 -20.80 12.52
N ALA A 312 2.18 -20.92 11.31
CA ALA A 312 3.47 -21.55 11.11
C ALA A 312 4.60 -20.75 11.78
N ALA A 313 4.61 -19.42 11.60
CA ALA A 313 5.58 -18.54 12.23
C ALA A 313 5.55 -18.62 13.77
N SER A 314 4.38 -18.88 14.37
CA SER A 314 4.25 -19.05 15.83
C SER A 314 4.96 -20.29 16.38
N THR A 315 5.37 -21.22 15.53
CA THR A 315 6.06 -22.46 15.94
C THR A 315 7.56 -22.44 15.65
N PHE A 316 8.07 -21.33 15.10
CA PHE A 316 9.48 -21.24 14.72
C PHE A 316 10.36 -20.98 15.94
N ASP A 317 11.50 -21.65 15.94
CA ASP A 317 12.57 -21.54 16.90
C ASP A 317 13.94 -21.61 16.19
N PRO A 318 15.07 -21.43 16.89
CA PRO A 318 16.41 -21.48 16.26
C PRO A 318 16.75 -22.82 15.58
N SER A 319 16.02 -23.89 15.87
CA SER A 319 16.21 -25.20 15.23
C SER A 319 15.37 -25.36 13.96
N THR A 320 14.46 -24.43 13.69
CA THR A 320 13.58 -24.48 12.52
C THR A 320 14.39 -24.37 11.22
N PRO A 321 14.19 -25.27 10.25
CA PRO A 321 14.91 -25.21 8.99
C PRO A 321 14.74 -23.85 8.28
N THR A 322 15.83 -23.26 7.83
CA THR A 322 15.87 -21.91 7.20
C THR A 322 14.90 -21.79 6.01
N TRP A 323 14.68 -22.87 5.24
CA TRP A 323 13.72 -22.83 4.14
C TRP A 323 12.28 -22.60 4.60
N MET A 324 11.89 -23.09 5.80
CA MET A 324 10.54 -22.88 6.34
C MET A 324 10.35 -21.42 6.76
N THR A 325 11.32 -20.85 7.48
CA THR A 325 11.31 -19.45 7.89
C THR A 325 11.38 -18.51 6.70
N SER A 326 12.16 -18.86 5.65
CA SER A 326 12.19 -18.17 4.37
C SER A 326 10.83 -18.16 3.66
N MET A 327 10.18 -19.32 3.59
CA MET A 327 8.85 -19.44 2.99
C MET A 327 7.80 -18.63 3.72
N ALA A 328 7.90 -18.50 5.04
CA ALA A 328 6.95 -17.71 5.82
C ALA A 328 7.11 -16.21 5.52
N ILE A 329 8.33 -15.66 5.53
CA ILE A 329 8.55 -14.24 5.23
C ILE A 329 8.16 -13.87 3.80
N ILE A 330 8.40 -14.76 2.83
CA ILE A 330 7.94 -14.59 1.45
C ILE A 330 6.40 -14.71 1.37
N GLY A 331 5.85 -15.69 2.09
CA GLY A 331 4.44 -16.05 2.05
C GLY A 331 3.52 -14.95 2.58
N VAL A 332 3.95 -14.19 3.58
CA VAL A 332 3.15 -13.11 4.17
C VAL A 332 2.75 -12.08 3.10
N ASP A 333 3.70 -11.52 2.37
CA ASP A 333 3.43 -10.53 1.33
C ASP A 333 2.71 -11.14 0.11
N ALA A 334 3.10 -12.37 -0.25
CA ALA A 334 2.56 -13.07 -1.42
C ALA A 334 1.07 -13.42 -1.27
N VAL A 335 0.67 -13.93 -0.10
CA VAL A 335 -0.72 -14.33 0.17
C VAL A 335 -1.59 -13.11 0.43
N ASP A 336 -1.06 -12.08 1.11
CA ASP A 336 -1.74 -10.82 1.35
C ASP A 336 -2.21 -10.18 0.05
N ALA A 337 -1.34 -10.10 -0.96
CA ALA A 337 -1.69 -9.55 -2.27
C ALA A 337 -2.83 -10.32 -2.95
N GLY A 338 -2.91 -11.63 -2.76
CA GLY A 338 -3.96 -12.48 -3.36
C GLY A 338 -5.36 -12.13 -2.87
N TRP A 339 -5.59 -12.06 -1.56
CA TRP A 339 -6.91 -11.72 -1.04
C TRP A 339 -7.22 -10.22 -1.16
N SER A 340 -6.20 -9.34 -1.10
CA SER A 340 -6.37 -7.89 -1.26
C SER A 340 -6.99 -7.54 -2.61
N VAL A 341 -6.52 -8.10 -3.72
CA VAL A 341 -7.09 -7.88 -5.05
C VAL A 341 -8.54 -8.33 -5.12
N LEU A 342 -8.86 -9.47 -4.51
CA LEU A 342 -10.22 -10.02 -4.52
C LEU A 342 -11.18 -9.17 -3.70
N ILE A 343 -10.80 -8.76 -2.48
CA ILE A 343 -11.67 -7.92 -1.65
C ILE A 343 -11.85 -6.54 -2.26
N PHE A 344 -10.82 -5.91 -2.82
CA PHE A 344 -10.97 -4.61 -3.47
C PHE A 344 -11.95 -4.66 -4.62
N SER A 345 -11.97 -5.74 -5.42
CA SER A 345 -12.97 -5.92 -6.46
C SER A 345 -14.41 -6.03 -5.93
N ILE A 346 -14.59 -6.60 -4.72
CA ILE A 346 -15.89 -6.68 -4.04
C ILE A 346 -16.28 -5.31 -3.51
N LEU A 347 -15.35 -4.60 -2.86
CA LEU A 347 -15.59 -3.26 -2.32
C LEU A 347 -15.97 -2.26 -3.42
N MET A 348 -15.28 -2.31 -4.57
CA MET A 348 -15.62 -1.48 -5.73
C MET A 348 -17.03 -1.77 -6.25
N ALA A 349 -17.45 -3.03 -6.28
CA ALA A 349 -18.80 -3.41 -6.69
C ALA A 349 -19.88 -2.94 -5.71
N LEU A 350 -19.55 -2.71 -4.43
CA LEU A 350 -20.49 -2.16 -3.43
C LEU A 350 -20.61 -0.62 -3.53
N CYS A 351 -19.70 0.06 -4.24
CA CYS A 351 -19.72 1.51 -4.37
C CYS A 351 -20.75 1.96 -5.41
N THR A 352 -21.61 2.91 -5.04
CA THR A 352 -22.57 3.50 -5.97
C THR A 352 -21.89 4.51 -6.91
N THR A 353 -22.40 4.65 -8.13
CA THR A 353 -21.79 5.46 -9.19
C THR A 353 -21.56 6.94 -8.83
N ASN A 354 -22.45 7.54 -8.02
CA ASN A 354 -22.38 8.98 -7.71
C ASN A 354 -21.43 9.30 -6.55
N THR A 355 -21.13 8.34 -5.67
CA THR A 355 -20.29 8.52 -4.49
C THR A 355 -19.21 7.44 -4.38
N SER A 356 -18.88 6.79 -5.48
CA SER A 356 -17.99 5.62 -5.51
C SER A 356 -16.60 5.91 -4.94
N ALA A 357 -16.00 7.04 -5.28
CA ALA A 357 -14.68 7.42 -4.78
C ALA A 357 -14.69 7.64 -3.25
N THR A 358 -15.72 8.32 -2.73
CA THR A 358 -15.85 8.54 -1.28
C THR A 358 -16.12 7.23 -0.55
N ASN A 359 -17.03 6.38 -1.07
CA ASN A 359 -17.37 5.11 -0.48
C ASN A 359 -16.16 4.16 -0.44
N PHE A 360 -15.43 4.05 -1.55
CA PHE A 360 -14.20 3.26 -1.61
C PHE A 360 -13.13 3.83 -0.67
N GLY A 361 -12.99 5.15 -0.61
CA GLY A 361 -12.09 5.85 0.31
C GLY A 361 -12.41 5.55 1.79
N ILE A 362 -13.70 5.41 2.16
CA ILE A 362 -14.10 5.02 3.52
C ILE A 362 -13.64 3.58 3.81
N PHE A 363 -13.89 2.62 2.91
CA PHE A 363 -13.43 1.25 3.10
C PHE A 363 -11.90 1.18 3.25
N MET A 364 -11.16 1.88 2.41
CA MET A 364 -9.70 1.95 2.49
C MET A 364 -9.24 2.63 3.79
N GLY A 365 -9.97 3.64 4.28
CA GLY A 365 -9.73 4.27 5.58
C GLY A 365 -9.82 3.27 6.74
N PHE A 366 -10.83 2.39 6.75
CA PHE A 366 -10.92 1.31 7.75
C PHE A 366 -9.73 0.34 7.65
N GLY A 367 -9.25 0.02 6.44
CA GLY A 367 -8.06 -0.79 6.25
C GLY A 367 -6.77 -0.14 6.80
N ASN A 368 -6.64 1.18 6.62
CA ASN A 368 -5.52 1.93 7.19
C ASN A 368 -5.59 2.02 8.73
N ILE A 369 -6.79 2.20 9.29
CA ILE A 369 -7.03 2.14 10.74
C ILE A 369 -6.68 0.74 11.28
N SER A 370 -7.06 -0.31 10.57
CA SER A 370 -6.70 -1.69 10.89
C SER A 370 -5.19 -1.88 11.02
N MET A 371 -4.42 -1.39 10.04
CA MET A 371 -2.97 -1.42 10.06
C MET A 371 -2.39 -0.64 11.24
N LEU A 372 -2.93 0.57 11.48
CA LEU A 372 -2.52 1.41 12.60
C LEU A 372 -2.78 0.72 13.95
N ILE A 373 -3.93 0.05 14.09
CA ILE A 373 -4.23 -0.76 15.29
C ILE A 373 -3.18 -1.86 15.45
N GLY A 374 -2.92 -2.64 14.40
CA GLY A 374 -1.91 -3.70 14.42
C GLY A 374 -0.53 -3.21 14.86
N ASN A 375 -0.06 -2.12 14.26
CA ASN A 375 1.23 -1.51 14.60
C ASN A 375 1.30 -1.10 16.08
N ASN A 376 0.22 -0.50 16.61
CA ASN A 376 0.21 0.02 17.99
C ASN A 376 0.08 -1.08 19.05
N ILE A 377 -0.69 -2.14 18.76
CA ILE A 377 -0.92 -3.21 19.75
C ILE A 377 0.22 -4.24 19.79
N ALA A 378 1.04 -4.32 18.77
CA ALA A 378 2.12 -5.31 18.65
C ALA A 378 3.05 -5.35 19.89
N PRO A 379 3.59 -4.23 20.41
CA PRO A 379 4.44 -4.25 21.60
C PRO A 379 3.72 -4.70 22.87
N TYR A 380 2.41 -4.42 22.98
CA TYR A 380 1.62 -4.83 24.14
C TYR A 380 1.31 -6.32 24.12
N ILE A 381 1.03 -6.86 22.91
CA ILE A 381 0.80 -8.30 22.73
C ILE A 381 2.09 -9.06 23.02
N LEU A 382 3.22 -8.59 22.50
CA LEU A 382 4.52 -9.20 22.78
C LEU A 382 4.89 -9.10 24.26
N GLY A 383 4.59 -7.98 24.92
CA GLY A 383 4.83 -7.82 26.39
C GLY A 383 3.88 -8.65 27.27
N ALA A 384 2.75 -9.12 26.76
CA ALA A 384 1.81 -10.00 27.45
C ALA A 384 2.11 -11.49 27.26
N GLY A 385 2.92 -11.84 26.26
CA GLY A 385 3.29 -13.20 25.89
C GLY A 385 4.69 -13.24 25.26
N ASP A 386 4.80 -13.99 24.19
CA ASP A 386 6.01 -14.11 23.39
C ASP A 386 5.69 -13.91 21.89
N TYR A 387 6.66 -14.11 21.01
CA TYR A 387 6.45 -14.04 19.56
C TYR A 387 5.42 -15.06 19.08
N SER A 388 5.40 -16.26 19.65
CA SER A 388 4.41 -17.28 19.33
C SER A 388 2.99 -16.78 19.60
N PHE A 389 2.76 -16.17 20.77
CA PHE A 389 1.48 -15.58 21.11
C PHE A 389 1.10 -14.43 20.16
N ALA A 390 2.04 -13.57 19.78
CA ALA A 390 1.81 -12.47 18.86
C ALA A 390 1.40 -12.97 17.46
N PHE A 391 2.05 -13.99 16.92
CA PHE A 391 1.68 -14.60 15.64
C PHE A 391 0.34 -15.35 15.69
N VAL A 392 0.02 -16.04 16.79
CA VAL A 392 -1.31 -16.63 16.99
C VAL A 392 -2.38 -15.55 17.01
N PHE A 393 -2.15 -14.44 17.70
CA PHE A 393 -3.08 -13.32 17.71
C PHE A 393 -3.26 -12.72 16.31
N ALA A 394 -2.17 -12.56 15.55
CA ALA A 394 -2.23 -12.11 14.16
C ALA A 394 -3.09 -13.04 13.29
N ALA A 395 -2.96 -14.36 13.46
CA ALA A 395 -3.79 -15.33 12.74
C ALA A 395 -5.28 -15.23 13.15
N LEU A 396 -5.57 -15.13 14.44
CA LEU A 396 -6.94 -15.02 14.96
C LEU A 396 -7.64 -13.72 14.53
N SER A 397 -6.87 -12.63 14.33
CA SER A 397 -7.41 -11.36 13.83
C SER A 397 -8.05 -11.46 12.43
N LEU A 398 -7.75 -12.51 11.66
CA LEU A 398 -8.33 -12.78 10.35
C LEU A 398 -9.71 -13.49 10.41
N ILE A 399 -10.14 -13.98 11.57
CA ILE A 399 -11.44 -14.67 11.71
C ILE A 399 -12.61 -13.77 11.30
N PRO A 400 -12.70 -12.49 11.73
CA PRO A 400 -13.76 -11.59 11.27
C PRO A 400 -13.72 -11.37 9.74
N CYS A 401 -12.51 -11.31 9.15
CA CYS A 401 -12.35 -11.22 7.69
C CYS A 401 -12.89 -12.47 6.98
N TRP A 402 -12.61 -13.65 7.51
CA TRP A 402 -13.11 -14.90 6.97
C TRP A 402 -14.64 -14.95 6.99
N LEU A 403 -15.26 -14.61 8.13
CA LEU A 403 -16.72 -14.61 8.31
C LEU A 403 -17.41 -13.57 7.41
N THR A 404 -16.91 -12.34 7.41
CA THR A 404 -17.47 -11.26 6.60
C THR A 404 -17.18 -11.45 5.11
N GLY A 405 -16.01 -11.98 4.74
CA GLY A 405 -15.67 -12.36 3.37
C GLY A 405 -16.58 -13.47 2.83
N TYR A 406 -16.87 -14.48 3.65
CA TYR A 406 -17.88 -15.50 3.31
C TYR A 406 -19.27 -14.88 3.08
N TYR A 407 -19.70 -13.94 3.95
CA TYR A 407 -20.98 -13.23 3.80
C TYR A 407 -21.02 -12.39 2.52
N LEU A 408 -20.00 -11.58 2.26
CA LEU A 408 -19.90 -10.66 1.11
C LEU A 408 -19.87 -11.37 -0.24
N THR A 409 -19.44 -12.63 -0.26
CA THR A 409 -19.34 -13.44 -1.48
C THR A 409 -20.49 -14.44 -1.63
N ARG A 410 -21.53 -14.34 -0.81
CA ARG A 410 -22.66 -15.30 -0.77
C ARG A 410 -23.72 -15.05 -1.87
N SER A 411 -23.73 -13.85 -2.46
CA SER A 411 -24.63 -13.43 -3.54
C SER A 411 -24.09 -13.75 -4.92
#